data_e76a86f12a479b287ee3260f5d276a11
#
_entry.id   e76a86f12a479b287ee3260f5d276a11
#
_cell.length_a   1.000
_cell.length_b   1.000
_cell.length_c   1.000
_cell.angle_alpha   90.00
_cell.angle_beta   90.00
_cell.angle_gamma   90.00
#
_symmetry.space_group_name_H-M   'P 1'
#
loop_
_entity.id
_entity.type
_entity.pdbx_description
1 polymer ?
#
loop_
_entity_poly.entity_id
_entity_poly.type
_entity_poly.pdbx_seq_one_letter_code
_entity_poly.pdbx_strand_id
1 'polypeptide(L)'
;MVSKVTAFKAVKTLPYEVGRFAVKPGTRPYIFHVKLGGGAVYATGIIAEVGQIFADKGVSILHVKAVAVGDAVRLIVIADLKGVEVLASRIAEEIRGKVKFCEEVVVEPPLADGVAIDKLSFPILFGGGRAVIMRDIVYEGLVKSGWERFGSAYAVLLYSAGFEAGRSAFKAHKELAQSPEVLERVAEAFFQMFGYGILEIIRVDDTAREAVARVHHSFECELFRGAGEPRGSFVRGMLAGWLAERWGVTFEEMVAREEKCIAKGDEYCEYKFSLRRRK
;
A
#
# COMPACT_ATOMS: atom_id res chain seq x y z
N MET A 1 -14.08 12.25 -34.43
CA MET A 1 -14.24 12.84 -33.08
C MET A 1 -12.87 12.95 -32.44
N VAL A 2 -12.45 14.16 -32.12
CA VAL A 2 -11.09 14.46 -31.70
C VAL A 2 -10.90 13.95 -30.26
N SER A 3 -9.99 12.99 -30.06
CA SER A 3 -9.53 12.52 -28.77
C SER A 3 -8.97 13.72 -27.99
N LYS A 4 -9.63 14.08 -26.89
CA LYS A 4 -9.06 14.99 -25.88
C LYS A 4 -7.85 14.27 -25.24
N VAL A 5 -6.66 14.60 -25.72
CA VAL A 5 -5.43 14.36 -24.96
C VAL A 5 -5.53 15.25 -23.72
N THR A 6 -5.98 14.68 -22.62
CA THR A 6 -5.98 15.37 -21.33
C THR A 6 -4.52 15.55 -20.93
N ALA A 7 -4.03 16.78 -20.94
CA ALA A 7 -2.71 17.10 -20.44
C ALA A 7 -2.59 16.59 -19.00
N PHE A 8 -1.54 15.83 -18.74
CA PHE A 8 -1.21 15.28 -17.44
C PHE A 8 -1.11 16.41 -16.40
N LYS A 9 -2.11 16.55 -15.56
CA LYS A 9 -1.98 17.34 -14.34
C LYS A 9 -1.16 16.48 -13.39
N ALA A 10 0.07 16.91 -13.09
CA ALA A 10 0.91 16.25 -12.09
C ALA A 10 0.05 15.95 -10.85
N VAL A 11 -0.20 14.67 -10.60
CA VAL A 11 -0.97 14.26 -9.42
C VAL A 11 -0.16 14.67 -8.20
N LYS A 12 -0.70 15.60 -7.40
CA LYS A 12 -0.06 16.02 -6.17
C LYS A 12 -0.04 14.82 -5.21
N THR A 13 1.13 14.25 -5.01
CA THR A 13 1.34 13.18 -4.03
C THR A 13 1.94 13.74 -2.75
N LEU A 14 1.60 13.13 -1.63
CA LEU A 14 2.20 13.39 -0.32
C LEU A 14 2.75 12.07 0.22
N PRO A 15 3.99 12.05 0.77
CA PRO A 15 4.51 10.85 1.42
C PRO A 15 3.59 10.37 2.53
N TYR A 16 3.32 9.06 2.56
CA TYR A 16 2.54 8.43 3.61
C TYR A 16 3.47 7.65 4.54
N GLU A 17 3.60 8.12 5.78
CA GLU A 17 4.38 7.43 6.80
C GLU A 17 3.55 6.29 7.41
N VAL A 18 4.10 5.08 7.41
CA VAL A 18 3.45 3.91 8.01
C VAL A 18 3.57 3.99 9.53
N GLY A 19 2.58 4.58 10.18
CA GLY A 19 2.59 4.94 11.59
C GLY A 19 2.37 3.77 12.56
N ARG A 20 3.31 2.82 12.64
CA ARG A 20 3.33 1.74 13.65
C ARG A 20 4.54 1.82 14.58
N PHE A 21 5.27 2.92 14.53
CA PHE A 21 6.43 3.18 15.35
C PHE A 21 6.61 4.68 15.55
N ALA A 22 7.37 5.05 16.54
CA ALA A 22 7.90 6.40 16.72
C ALA A 22 9.38 6.32 17.06
N VAL A 23 10.20 7.10 16.34
CA VAL A 23 11.61 7.30 16.67
C VAL A 23 11.81 8.80 16.84
N LYS A 24 11.78 9.26 18.10
CA LYS A 24 11.88 10.67 18.45
C LYS A 24 12.79 10.83 19.68
N PRO A 25 14.08 11.09 19.47
CA PRO A 25 15.03 11.28 20.58
C PRO A 25 14.56 12.30 21.60
N GLY A 26 14.80 12.04 22.87
CA GLY A 26 14.40 12.93 23.95
C GLY A 26 12.94 12.82 24.38
N THR A 27 12.17 11.86 23.84
CA THR A 27 10.80 11.53 24.27
C THR A 27 10.73 10.16 24.96
N ARG A 28 9.59 9.87 25.62
CA ARG A 28 9.26 8.55 26.19
C ARG A 28 7.95 8.06 25.59
N PRO A 29 7.97 7.54 24.32
CA PRO A 29 6.77 7.23 23.58
C PRO A 29 6.16 5.90 24.05
N TYR A 30 4.98 5.97 24.69
CA TYR A 30 4.15 4.82 25.06
C TYR A 30 3.13 4.55 23.96
N ILE A 31 2.80 3.29 23.72
CA ILE A 31 1.74 2.90 22.78
C ILE A 31 0.52 2.43 23.55
N PHE A 32 -0.63 3.02 23.25
CA PHE A 32 -1.93 2.62 23.77
C PHE A 32 -2.73 1.96 22.66
N HIS A 33 -3.02 0.68 22.82
CA HIS A 33 -3.91 -0.07 21.96
C HIS A 33 -5.29 -0.09 22.59
N VAL A 34 -6.26 0.52 21.93
CA VAL A 34 -7.63 0.61 22.41
C VAL A 34 -8.54 -0.20 21.49
N LYS A 35 -9.24 -1.18 22.07
CA LYS A 35 -10.27 -1.94 21.39
C LYS A 35 -11.64 -1.42 21.79
N LEU A 36 -12.43 -1.01 20.81
CA LEU A 36 -13.80 -0.56 20.99
C LEU A 36 -14.74 -1.57 20.35
N GLY A 37 -15.76 -1.98 21.06
CA GLY A 37 -16.71 -2.99 20.63
C GLY A 37 -17.77 -2.50 19.66
N GLY A 38 -18.77 -3.34 19.45
CA GLY A 38 -19.87 -3.11 18.50
C GLY A 38 -20.60 -1.80 18.75
N GLY A 39 -20.91 -1.09 17.65
CA GLY A 39 -21.51 0.24 17.69
C GLY A 39 -20.49 1.39 17.64
N ALA A 40 -19.23 1.15 17.95
CA ALA A 40 -18.18 2.17 17.89
C ALA A 40 -17.95 2.70 16.48
N VAL A 41 -18.16 1.89 15.44
CA VAL A 41 -18.01 2.26 14.02
C VAL A 41 -18.90 3.45 13.62
N TYR A 42 -20.08 3.53 14.22
CA TYR A 42 -21.07 4.57 13.94
C TYR A 42 -21.09 5.68 15.00
N ALA A 43 -20.29 5.55 16.05
CA ALA A 43 -20.26 6.54 17.12
C ALA A 43 -19.40 7.75 16.75
N THR A 44 -19.95 8.93 16.94
CA THR A 44 -19.25 10.20 16.73
C THR A 44 -18.47 10.60 17.96
N GLY A 45 -17.31 11.30 17.77
CA GLY A 45 -16.57 11.93 18.86
C GLY A 45 -15.58 11.03 19.61
N ILE A 46 -15.53 9.72 19.38
CA ILE A 46 -14.66 8.80 20.15
C ILE A 46 -13.18 9.22 20.13
N ILE A 47 -12.65 9.61 18.97
CA ILE A 47 -11.26 10.06 18.87
C ILE A 47 -11.03 11.34 19.68
N ALA A 48 -12.02 12.23 19.72
CA ALA A 48 -11.96 13.44 20.52
C ALA A 48 -12.00 13.11 22.03
N GLU A 49 -12.85 12.17 22.48
CA GLU A 49 -12.89 11.71 23.87
C GLU A 49 -11.53 11.13 24.29
N VAL A 50 -10.93 10.27 23.48
CA VAL A 50 -9.59 9.73 23.75
C VAL A 50 -8.55 10.84 23.77
N GLY A 51 -8.55 11.73 22.77
CA GLY A 51 -7.62 12.86 22.69
C GLY A 51 -7.71 13.79 23.91
N GLN A 52 -8.92 14.05 24.41
CA GLN A 52 -9.14 14.90 25.58
C GLN A 52 -8.50 14.31 26.85
N ILE A 53 -8.54 12.98 27.02
CA ILE A 53 -7.90 12.33 28.18
C ILE A 53 -6.39 12.59 28.21
N PHE A 54 -5.72 12.60 27.06
CA PHE A 54 -4.31 12.96 26.97
C PHE A 54 -4.08 14.46 27.18
N ALA A 55 -4.91 15.29 26.57
CA ALA A 55 -4.83 16.74 26.69
C ALA A 55 -4.99 17.23 28.14
N ASP A 56 -5.95 16.69 28.89
CA ASP A 56 -6.19 17.01 30.30
C ASP A 56 -4.98 16.71 31.21
N LYS A 57 -4.07 15.88 30.75
CA LYS A 57 -2.83 15.51 31.45
C LYS A 57 -1.58 16.17 30.89
N GLY A 58 -1.74 17.06 29.88
CA GLY A 58 -0.63 17.72 29.23
C GLY A 58 0.25 16.76 28.41
N VAL A 59 -0.28 15.60 28.00
CA VAL A 59 0.46 14.57 27.27
C VAL A 59 0.31 14.77 25.78
N SER A 60 1.43 14.91 25.07
CA SER A 60 1.44 15.07 23.61
C SER A 60 1.22 13.76 22.88
N ILE A 61 0.27 13.72 21.96
CA ILE A 61 0.07 12.60 21.05
C ILE A 61 1.03 12.78 19.85
N LEU A 62 1.87 11.78 19.64
CA LEU A 62 2.83 11.73 18.51
C LEU A 62 2.21 11.11 17.26
N HIS A 63 1.31 10.13 17.46
CA HIS A 63 0.63 9.42 16.38
C HIS A 63 -0.71 8.89 16.86
N VAL A 64 -1.72 8.92 16.00
CA VAL A 64 -3.00 8.24 16.21
C VAL A 64 -3.45 7.57 14.92
N LYS A 65 -3.89 6.32 15.04
CA LYS A 65 -4.50 5.56 13.96
C LYS A 65 -5.79 4.95 14.45
N ALA A 66 -6.87 5.13 13.69
CA ALA A 66 -8.14 4.48 13.91
C ALA A 66 -8.51 3.63 12.69
N VAL A 67 -9.00 2.43 12.91
CA VAL A 67 -9.46 1.56 11.84
C VAL A 67 -10.67 0.76 12.29
N ALA A 68 -11.71 0.72 11.44
CA ALA A 68 -12.84 -0.17 11.61
C ALA A 68 -12.46 -1.60 11.17
N VAL A 69 -12.79 -2.60 11.99
CA VAL A 69 -12.56 -4.01 11.71
C VAL A 69 -13.85 -4.76 12.06
N GLY A 70 -14.64 -5.08 11.05
CA GLY A 70 -16.00 -5.56 11.27
C GLY A 70 -16.88 -4.48 11.93
N ASP A 71 -17.49 -4.79 13.06
CA ASP A 71 -18.30 -3.89 13.87
C ASP A 71 -17.53 -3.18 15.00
N ALA A 72 -16.23 -3.48 15.14
CA ALA A 72 -15.34 -2.92 16.14
C ALA A 72 -14.44 -1.84 15.55
N VAL A 73 -13.86 -0.98 16.43
CA VAL A 73 -12.83 -0.02 16.08
C VAL A 73 -11.57 -0.32 16.88
N ARG A 74 -10.44 -0.29 16.22
CA ARG A 74 -9.13 -0.33 16.86
C ARG A 74 -8.44 1.02 16.75
N LEU A 75 -7.97 1.53 17.89
CA LEU A 75 -7.15 2.73 17.96
C LEU A 75 -5.75 2.35 18.43
N ILE A 76 -4.75 2.94 17.79
CA ILE A 76 -3.36 2.94 18.25
C ILE A 76 -2.99 4.39 18.49
N VAL A 77 -2.62 4.71 19.71
CA VAL A 77 -2.15 6.05 20.09
C VAL A 77 -0.73 5.94 20.61
N ILE A 78 0.20 6.66 19.99
CA ILE A 78 1.57 6.80 20.50
C ILE A 78 1.66 8.18 21.13
N ALA A 79 1.98 8.24 22.44
CA ALA A 79 2.01 9.47 23.20
C ALA A 79 3.32 9.60 23.98
N ASP A 80 3.82 10.83 24.10
CA ASP A 80 5.05 11.12 24.85
C ASP A 80 4.73 11.31 26.34
N LEU A 81 5.15 10.36 27.15
CA LEU A 81 4.98 10.40 28.60
C LEU A 81 6.27 10.80 29.35
N LYS A 82 7.22 11.47 28.70
CA LYS A 82 8.46 11.87 29.35
C LYS A 82 8.21 12.72 30.62
N GLY A 83 8.72 12.25 31.76
CA GLY A 83 8.57 12.90 33.04
C GLY A 83 7.22 12.68 33.73
N VAL A 84 6.31 11.94 33.08
CA VAL A 84 4.98 11.61 33.60
C VAL A 84 4.59 10.15 33.35
N GLU A 85 5.59 9.27 33.27
CA GLU A 85 5.43 7.85 32.92
C GLU A 85 4.44 7.10 33.82
N VAL A 86 4.36 7.54 35.11
CA VAL A 86 3.40 7.02 36.09
C VAL A 86 1.94 7.20 35.68
N LEU A 87 1.65 8.11 34.73
CA LEU A 87 0.30 8.34 34.23
C LEU A 87 -0.15 7.27 33.22
N ALA A 88 0.73 6.42 32.71
CA ALA A 88 0.38 5.45 31.67
C ALA A 88 -0.81 4.55 32.08
N SER A 89 -0.76 3.95 33.26
CA SER A 89 -1.84 3.12 33.80
C SER A 89 -3.12 3.92 34.02
N ARG A 90 -3.00 5.13 34.58
CA ARG A 90 -4.13 6.00 34.82
C ARG A 90 -4.84 6.44 33.55
N ILE A 91 -4.08 6.77 32.50
CA ILE A 91 -4.64 7.09 31.18
C ILE A 91 -5.42 5.88 30.66
N ALA A 92 -4.85 4.68 30.75
CA ALA A 92 -5.52 3.46 30.30
C ALA A 92 -6.81 3.18 31.08
N GLU A 93 -6.82 3.38 32.39
CA GLU A 93 -8.03 3.25 33.24
C GLU A 93 -9.10 4.27 32.87
N GLU A 94 -8.70 5.52 32.62
CA GLU A 94 -9.63 6.57 32.22
C GLU A 94 -10.22 6.30 30.83
N ILE A 95 -9.43 5.83 29.88
CA ILE A 95 -9.94 5.42 28.56
C ILE A 95 -10.98 4.31 28.75
N ARG A 96 -10.66 3.26 29.54
CA ARG A 96 -11.60 2.16 29.82
C ARG A 96 -12.89 2.63 30.47
N GLY A 97 -12.82 3.55 31.40
CA GLY A 97 -13.98 3.98 32.19
C GLY A 97 -14.82 5.08 31.53
N LYS A 98 -14.24 5.92 30.69
CA LYS A 98 -14.90 7.12 30.14
C LYS A 98 -15.27 7.00 28.66
N VAL A 99 -14.45 6.29 27.87
CA VAL A 99 -14.68 6.17 26.42
C VAL A 99 -15.76 5.11 26.17
N LYS A 100 -16.81 5.52 25.46
CA LYS A 100 -17.92 4.61 25.11
C LYS A 100 -17.41 3.43 24.29
N PHE A 101 -18.03 2.28 24.50
CA PHE A 101 -17.71 1.02 23.79
C PHE A 101 -16.30 0.48 24.03
N CYS A 102 -15.53 1.05 24.96
CA CYS A 102 -14.19 0.55 25.27
C CYS A 102 -14.25 -0.82 25.93
N GLU A 103 -13.66 -1.82 25.27
CA GLU A 103 -13.58 -3.21 25.78
C GLU A 103 -12.22 -3.50 26.40
N GLU A 104 -11.17 -2.95 25.80
CA GLU A 104 -9.80 -3.25 26.22
C GLU A 104 -8.84 -2.09 25.94
N VAL A 105 -7.90 -1.87 26.85
CA VAL A 105 -6.74 -0.99 26.63
C VAL A 105 -5.49 -1.74 27.06
N VAL A 106 -4.56 -1.90 26.12
CA VAL A 106 -3.22 -2.46 26.38
C VAL A 106 -2.20 -1.35 26.19
N VAL A 107 -1.27 -1.24 27.13
CA VAL A 107 -0.20 -0.23 27.10
C VAL A 107 1.15 -0.91 26.90
N GLU A 108 1.89 -0.50 25.89
CA GLU A 108 3.28 -0.92 25.67
C GLU A 108 4.22 0.24 26.05
N PRO A 109 5.19 0.01 26.93
CA PRO A 109 6.22 1.00 27.22
C PRO A 109 7.18 1.15 26.02
N PRO A 110 7.96 2.25 25.99
CA PRO A 110 8.98 2.43 24.96
C PRO A 110 9.98 1.27 24.97
N LEU A 111 10.43 0.87 23.78
CA LEU A 111 11.43 -0.18 23.60
C LEU A 111 12.82 0.31 24.04
N ALA A 112 13.10 1.60 23.80
CA ALA A 112 14.30 2.31 24.20
C ALA A 112 13.96 3.79 24.35
N ASP A 113 14.90 4.63 24.80
CA ASP A 113 14.71 6.07 24.87
C ASP A 113 14.38 6.63 23.49
N GLY A 114 13.27 7.35 23.39
CA GLY A 114 12.74 7.88 22.14
C GLY A 114 12.20 6.86 21.14
N VAL A 115 12.10 5.56 21.47
CA VAL A 115 11.72 4.49 20.51
C VAL A 115 10.52 3.71 20.99
N ALA A 116 9.43 3.73 20.22
CA ALA A 116 8.29 2.84 20.37
C ALA A 116 8.01 2.10 19.07
N ILE A 117 7.78 0.80 19.16
CA ILE A 117 7.47 -0.06 18.02
C ILE A 117 6.27 -0.94 18.40
N ASP A 118 5.21 -0.85 17.64
CA ASP A 118 4.01 -1.68 17.80
C ASP A 118 4.33 -3.15 17.51
N LYS A 119 4.31 -3.97 18.53
CA LYS A 119 4.52 -5.42 18.46
C LYS A 119 3.21 -6.20 18.56
N LEU A 120 2.15 -5.57 19.07
CA LEU A 120 0.89 -6.24 19.35
C LEU A 120 0.06 -6.44 18.08
N SER A 121 0.11 -5.49 17.14
CA SER A 121 -0.70 -5.55 15.91
C SER A 121 -0.10 -6.50 14.88
N PHE A 122 -0.36 -7.79 15.03
CA PHE A 122 0.07 -8.86 14.13
C PHE A 122 -1.05 -9.89 13.94
N PRO A 123 -1.24 -10.47 12.74
CA PRO A 123 -0.56 -10.15 11.47
C PRO A 123 -0.97 -8.81 10.88
N ILE A 124 -0.19 -8.28 9.93
CA ILE A 124 -0.63 -7.17 9.09
C ILE A 124 -1.66 -7.70 8.11
N LEU A 125 -2.81 -7.07 8.04
CA LEU A 125 -3.90 -7.45 7.14
C LEU A 125 -4.21 -6.33 6.16
N PHE A 126 -4.56 -6.73 4.95
CA PHE A 126 -5.11 -5.87 3.92
C PHE A 126 -6.32 -6.57 3.28
N GLY A 127 -7.52 -5.99 3.38
CA GLY A 127 -8.75 -6.61 2.86
C GLY A 127 -8.99 -8.03 3.39
N GLY A 128 -8.62 -8.31 4.65
CA GLY A 128 -8.70 -9.64 5.25
C GLY A 128 -7.54 -10.59 4.90
N GLY A 129 -6.77 -10.31 3.86
CA GLY A 129 -5.58 -11.07 3.48
C GLY A 129 -4.33 -10.65 4.26
N ARG A 130 -3.43 -11.59 4.53
CA ARG A 130 -2.14 -11.29 5.14
C ARG A 130 -1.26 -10.45 4.22
N ALA A 131 -0.70 -9.37 4.74
CA ALA A 131 0.25 -8.51 4.04
C ALA A 131 1.63 -8.51 4.73
N VAL A 132 2.66 -8.18 3.96
CA VAL A 132 4.03 -7.95 4.43
C VAL A 132 4.49 -6.61 3.89
N ILE A 133 5.06 -5.76 4.75
CA ILE A 133 5.69 -4.51 4.34
C ILE A 133 7.15 -4.80 4.02
N MET A 134 7.58 -4.50 2.80
CA MET A 134 8.97 -4.59 2.39
C MET A 134 9.56 -3.19 2.19
N ARG A 135 10.66 -2.91 2.88
CA ARG A 135 11.43 -1.70 2.66
C ARG A 135 12.25 -1.80 1.36
N ASP A 136 12.70 -0.66 0.88
CA ASP A 136 13.59 -0.49 -0.29
C ASP A 136 14.75 -1.49 -0.33
N ILE A 137 15.51 -1.59 0.77
CA ILE A 137 16.63 -2.54 0.91
C ILE A 137 16.24 -4.01 0.68
N VAL A 138 14.99 -4.40 0.97
CA VAL A 138 14.51 -5.77 0.82
C VAL A 138 14.13 -6.04 -0.64
N TYR A 139 13.32 -5.17 -1.24
CA TYR A 139 12.94 -5.38 -2.65
C TYR A 139 14.08 -5.07 -3.61
N GLU A 140 15.05 -4.20 -3.26
CA GLU A 140 16.29 -4.05 -4.00
C GLU A 140 17.08 -5.36 -4.03
N GLY A 141 17.23 -6.01 -2.86
CA GLY A 141 17.84 -7.32 -2.77
C GLY A 141 17.13 -8.39 -3.59
N LEU A 142 15.80 -8.41 -3.54
CA LEU A 142 15.00 -9.39 -4.28
C LEU A 142 15.00 -9.14 -5.80
N VAL A 143 14.88 -7.88 -6.22
CA VAL A 143 14.71 -7.54 -7.65
C VAL A 143 16.05 -7.31 -8.32
N LYS A 144 16.83 -6.33 -7.86
CA LYS A 144 18.07 -5.91 -8.51
C LYS A 144 19.18 -6.94 -8.37
N SER A 145 19.46 -7.41 -7.15
CA SER A 145 20.53 -8.38 -6.93
C SER A 145 20.23 -9.73 -7.58
N GLY A 146 18.96 -10.16 -7.63
CA GLY A 146 18.54 -11.33 -8.38
C GLY A 146 18.78 -11.18 -9.88
N TRP A 147 18.44 -10.01 -10.42
CA TRP A 147 18.65 -9.69 -11.82
C TRP A 147 20.14 -9.64 -12.19
N GLU A 148 20.97 -8.98 -11.37
CA GLU A 148 22.42 -8.89 -11.57
C GLU A 148 23.11 -10.26 -11.56
N ARG A 149 22.58 -11.20 -10.73
CA ARG A 149 23.15 -12.53 -10.60
C ARG A 149 22.71 -13.52 -11.68
N PHE A 150 21.45 -13.46 -12.11
CA PHE A 150 20.83 -14.47 -12.97
C PHE A 150 20.37 -13.91 -14.33
N GLY A 151 20.47 -12.61 -14.57
CA GLY A 151 20.18 -11.98 -15.84
C GLY A 151 18.75 -12.17 -16.30
N SER A 152 18.58 -12.38 -17.62
CA SER A 152 17.27 -12.51 -18.26
C SER A 152 16.42 -13.70 -17.78
N ALA A 153 17.04 -14.73 -17.23
CA ALA A 153 16.31 -15.85 -16.61
C ALA A 153 15.52 -15.38 -15.39
N TYR A 154 16.11 -14.49 -14.58
CA TYR A 154 15.42 -13.90 -13.44
C TYR A 154 14.29 -12.93 -13.87
N ALA A 155 14.48 -12.21 -14.97
CA ALA A 155 13.44 -11.37 -15.55
C ALA A 155 12.18 -12.17 -15.94
N VAL A 156 12.36 -13.38 -16.47
CA VAL A 156 11.24 -14.29 -16.78
C VAL A 156 10.52 -14.74 -15.52
N LEU A 157 11.27 -15.06 -14.46
CA LEU A 157 10.71 -15.44 -13.16
C LEU A 157 9.90 -14.29 -12.55
N LEU A 158 10.45 -13.07 -12.53
CA LEU A 158 9.75 -11.88 -12.05
C LEU A 158 8.48 -11.59 -12.86
N TYR A 159 8.55 -11.73 -14.19
CA TYR A 159 7.38 -11.55 -15.06
C TYR A 159 6.30 -12.59 -14.73
N SER A 160 6.66 -13.85 -14.58
CA SER A 160 5.72 -14.92 -14.25
C SER A 160 5.07 -14.69 -12.87
N ALA A 161 5.87 -14.34 -11.85
CA ALA A 161 5.36 -14.02 -10.52
C ALA A 161 4.41 -12.82 -10.54
N GLY A 162 4.78 -11.76 -11.28
CA GLY A 162 3.93 -10.60 -11.50
C GLY A 162 2.61 -10.98 -12.19
N PHE A 163 2.68 -11.83 -13.21
CA PHE A 163 1.50 -12.27 -13.96
C PHE A 163 0.46 -12.94 -13.07
N GLU A 164 0.87 -13.89 -12.22
CA GLU A 164 -0.05 -14.55 -11.29
C GLU A 164 -0.58 -13.58 -10.21
N ALA A 165 0.25 -12.65 -9.74
CA ALA A 165 -0.20 -11.60 -8.84
C ALA A 165 -1.26 -10.70 -9.50
N GLY A 166 -1.08 -10.33 -10.77
CA GLY A 166 -2.02 -9.54 -11.55
C GLY A 166 -3.36 -10.23 -11.76
N ARG A 167 -3.35 -11.53 -12.10
CA ARG A 167 -4.58 -12.33 -12.21
C ARG A 167 -5.38 -12.35 -10.90
N SER A 168 -4.69 -12.55 -9.79
CA SER A 168 -5.31 -12.55 -8.47
C SER A 168 -5.85 -11.17 -8.10
N ALA A 169 -5.11 -10.11 -8.43
CA ALA A 169 -5.53 -8.73 -8.20
C ALA A 169 -6.81 -8.38 -8.99
N PHE A 170 -6.91 -8.80 -10.26
CA PHE A 170 -8.12 -8.57 -11.06
C PHE A 170 -9.37 -9.14 -10.37
N LYS A 171 -9.30 -10.38 -9.85
CA LYS A 171 -10.43 -11.02 -9.16
C LYS A 171 -10.88 -10.21 -7.95
N ALA A 172 -9.92 -9.79 -7.11
CA ALA A 172 -10.21 -8.95 -5.95
C ALA A 172 -10.76 -7.57 -6.33
N HIS A 173 -10.21 -6.93 -7.36
CA HIS A 173 -10.70 -5.63 -7.84
C HIS A 173 -12.11 -5.72 -8.41
N LYS A 174 -12.44 -6.83 -9.09
CA LYS A 174 -13.76 -7.07 -9.67
C LYS A 174 -14.86 -7.16 -8.60
N GLU A 175 -14.55 -7.66 -7.42
CA GLU A 175 -15.50 -7.70 -6.29
C GLU A 175 -15.87 -6.30 -5.79
N LEU A 176 -14.99 -5.32 -5.98
CA LEU A 176 -15.17 -3.94 -5.54
C LEU A 176 -15.76 -3.03 -6.64
N ALA A 177 -15.71 -3.47 -7.90
CA ALA A 177 -16.07 -2.64 -9.04
C ALA A 177 -17.49 -2.93 -9.53
N GLN A 178 -18.24 -1.85 -9.82
CA GLN A 178 -19.60 -1.91 -10.35
C GLN A 178 -19.66 -1.75 -11.88
N SER A 179 -18.57 -1.28 -12.50
CA SER A 179 -18.43 -1.11 -13.96
C SER A 179 -16.98 -1.28 -14.39
N PRO A 180 -16.72 -1.47 -15.71
CA PRO A 180 -15.35 -1.53 -16.23
C PRO A 180 -14.49 -0.30 -15.89
N GLU A 181 -15.06 0.90 -15.97
CA GLU A 181 -14.36 2.16 -15.67
C GLU A 181 -14.02 2.26 -14.16
N VAL A 182 -14.90 1.78 -13.30
CA VAL A 182 -14.64 1.70 -11.85
C VAL A 182 -13.55 0.67 -11.58
N LEU A 183 -13.55 -0.46 -12.30
CA LEU A 183 -12.56 -1.51 -12.17
C LEU A 183 -11.13 -1.01 -12.51
N GLU A 184 -10.99 -0.22 -13.57
CA GLU A 184 -9.72 0.40 -13.95
C GLU A 184 -9.23 1.39 -12.88
N ARG A 185 -10.11 2.25 -12.39
CA ARG A 185 -9.79 3.20 -11.30
C ARG A 185 -9.44 2.51 -9.98
N VAL A 186 -10.09 1.39 -9.67
CA VAL A 186 -9.75 0.56 -8.52
C VAL A 186 -8.34 -0.02 -8.68
N ALA A 187 -8.00 -0.52 -9.87
CA ALA A 187 -6.65 -1.05 -10.14
C ALA A 187 -5.57 0.04 -10.01
N GLU A 188 -5.80 1.22 -10.58
CA GLU A 188 -4.89 2.38 -10.46
C GLU A 188 -4.68 2.78 -8.98
N ALA A 189 -5.77 2.89 -8.23
CA ALA A 189 -5.73 3.29 -6.82
C ALA A 189 -4.97 2.28 -5.95
N PHE A 190 -5.21 0.98 -6.12
CA PHE A 190 -4.49 -0.05 -5.38
C PHE A 190 -3.03 -0.14 -5.75
N PHE A 191 -2.70 0.00 -7.03
CA PHE A 191 -1.31 0.00 -7.50
C PHE A 191 -0.50 1.11 -6.80
N GLN A 192 -1.07 2.32 -6.74
CA GLN A 192 -0.46 3.45 -6.06
C GLN A 192 -0.42 3.25 -4.54
N MET A 193 -1.51 2.79 -3.93
CA MET A 193 -1.61 2.58 -2.50
C MET A 193 -0.62 1.54 -1.97
N PHE A 194 -0.31 0.50 -2.76
CA PHE A 194 0.71 -0.48 -2.42
C PHE A 194 2.15 0.00 -2.65
N GLY A 195 2.33 1.19 -3.23
CA GLY A 195 3.65 1.78 -3.47
C GLY A 195 4.35 1.24 -4.71
N TYR A 196 3.63 0.58 -5.64
CA TYR A 196 4.24 0.07 -6.88
C TYR A 196 4.60 1.18 -7.87
N GLY A 197 4.01 2.36 -7.73
CA GLY A 197 4.14 3.53 -8.59
C GLY A 197 2.78 4.19 -8.83
N ILE A 198 2.70 5.12 -9.76
CA ILE A 198 1.46 5.76 -10.19
C ILE A 198 1.08 5.15 -11.54
N LEU A 199 0.03 4.32 -11.53
CA LEU A 199 -0.50 3.67 -12.72
C LEU A 199 -1.52 4.56 -13.40
N GLU A 200 -1.44 4.63 -14.72
CA GLU A 200 -2.45 5.22 -15.62
C GLU A 200 -2.82 4.20 -16.69
N ILE A 201 -4.06 3.79 -16.71
CA ILE A 201 -4.62 2.97 -17.79
C ILE A 201 -5.08 3.93 -18.90
N ILE A 202 -4.25 4.07 -19.94
CA ILE A 202 -4.48 5.01 -21.02
C ILE A 202 -5.63 4.56 -21.93
N ARG A 203 -5.69 3.26 -22.21
CA ARG A 203 -6.71 2.65 -23.05
C ARG A 203 -6.79 1.15 -22.77
N VAL A 204 -8.01 0.64 -22.71
CA VAL A 204 -8.32 -0.79 -22.81
C VAL A 204 -9.37 -0.96 -23.89
N ASP A 205 -9.09 -1.82 -24.86
CA ASP A 205 -10.02 -2.23 -25.90
C ASP A 205 -10.28 -3.73 -25.71
N ASP A 206 -11.41 -4.05 -25.11
CA ASP A 206 -11.78 -5.45 -24.83
C ASP A 206 -12.14 -6.23 -26.09
N THR A 207 -12.56 -5.54 -27.18
CA THR A 207 -12.89 -6.17 -28.45
C THR A 207 -11.62 -6.54 -29.23
N ALA A 208 -10.70 -5.60 -29.37
CA ALA A 208 -9.41 -5.84 -30.00
C ALA A 208 -8.44 -6.61 -29.09
N ARG A 209 -8.74 -6.66 -27.78
CA ARG A 209 -7.86 -7.18 -26.72
C ARG A 209 -6.49 -6.51 -26.77
N GLU A 210 -6.52 -5.19 -26.78
CA GLU A 210 -5.36 -4.32 -26.76
C GLU A 210 -5.46 -3.35 -25.58
N ALA A 211 -4.33 -3.05 -24.96
CA ALA A 211 -4.27 -2.05 -23.91
C ALA A 211 -2.93 -1.29 -23.92
N VAL A 212 -2.98 -0.07 -23.38
CA VAL A 212 -1.80 0.76 -23.12
C VAL A 212 -1.90 1.27 -21.67
N ALA A 213 -0.84 1.09 -20.92
CA ALA A 213 -0.71 1.61 -19.56
C ALA A 213 0.63 2.31 -19.37
N ARG A 214 0.65 3.30 -18.46
CA ARG A 214 1.84 4.01 -18.04
C ARG A 214 2.04 3.86 -16.55
N VAL A 215 3.29 3.83 -16.13
CA VAL A 215 3.65 3.81 -14.71
C VAL A 215 4.73 4.85 -14.47
N HIS A 216 4.38 5.84 -13.63
CA HIS A 216 5.33 6.81 -13.09
C HIS A 216 5.87 6.30 -11.76
N HIS A 217 7.10 6.64 -11.43
CA HIS A 217 7.76 6.23 -10.18
C HIS A 217 7.69 4.72 -9.93
N SER A 218 7.88 3.90 -10.99
CA SER A 218 7.88 2.45 -10.87
C SER A 218 8.94 1.97 -9.88
N PHE A 219 8.52 1.33 -8.77
CA PHE A 219 9.43 0.84 -7.72
C PHE A 219 10.51 -0.09 -8.27
N GLU A 220 10.17 -0.87 -9.31
CA GLU A 220 11.09 -1.82 -9.95
C GLU A 220 12.09 -1.10 -10.85
N CYS A 221 11.61 -0.24 -11.76
CA CYS A 221 12.47 0.39 -12.77
C CYS A 221 13.37 1.48 -12.18
N GLU A 222 12.97 2.11 -11.06
CA GLU A 222 13.81 3.09 -10.37
C GLU A 222 15.08 2.49 -9.79
N LEU A 223 15.09 1.20 -9.43
CA LEU A 223 16.29 0.47 -8.99
C LEU A 223 17.37 0.37 -10.09
N PHE A 224 16.98 0.52 -11.33
CA PHE A 224 17.82 0.33 -12.51
C PHE A 224 18.05 1.62 -13.30
N ARG A 225 17.84 2.80 -12.70
CA ARG A 225 18.10 4.07 -13.40
C ARG A 225 19.50 4.08 -13.99
N GLY A 226 19.61 4.39 -15.30
CA GLY A 226 20.86 4.41 -16.02
C GLY A 226 21.32 3.06 -16.61
N ALA A 227 20.51 2.00 -16.54
CA ALA A 227 20.84 0.71 -17.16
C ALA A 227 20.85 0.75 -18.69
N GLY A 228 20.26 1.77 -19.33
CA GLY A 228 20.21 1.92 -20.78
C GLY A 228 19.24 1.00 -21.52
N GLU A 229 18.57 0.09 -20.81
CA GLU A 229 17.61 -0.85 -21.36
C GLU A 229 16.41 -1.06 -20.42
N PRO A 230 15.25 -1.56 -20.94
CA PRO A 230 14.07 -1.81 -20.14
C PRO A 230 14.30 -2.88 -19.05
N ARG A 231 13.73 -2.64 -17.85
CA ARG A 231 13.88 -3.51 -16.67
C ARG A 231 12.55 -3.86 -15.97
N GLY A 232 11.43 -3.35 -16.45
CA GLY A 232 10.13 -3.57 -15.85
C GLY A 232 9.57 -4.98 -16.08
N SER A 233 10.07 -5.98 -15.38
CA SER A 233 9.64 -7.37 -15.55
C SER A 233 8.45 -7.72 -14.67
N PHE A 234 8.52 -7.49 -13.36
CA PHE A 234 7.44 -7.80 -12.42
C PHE A 234 6.21 -6.94 -12.69
N VAL A 235 6.38 -5.63 -12.83
CA VAL A 235 5.27 -4.69 -13.10
C VAL A 235 4.61 -5.01 -14.44
N ARG A 236 5.39 -5.26 -15.48
CA ARG A 236 4.86 -5.68 -16.80
C ARG A 236 4.07 -6.98 -16.70
N GLY A 237 4.58 -7.96 -15.94
CA GLY A 237 3.88 -9.20 -15.65
C GLY A 237 2.56 -8.97 -14.93
N MET A 238 2.56 -8.13 -13.88
CA MET A 238 1.36 -7.82 -13.11
C MET A 238 0.25 -7.20 -13.97
N LEU A 239 0.59 -6.21 -14.78
CA LEU A 239 -0.37 -5.60 -15.71
C LEU A 239 -0.85 -6.58 -16.78
N ALA A 240 0.04 -7.42 -17.31
CA ALA A 240 -0.30 -8.46 -18.27
C ALA A 240 -1.25 -9.51 -17.67
N GLY A 241 -0.98 -9.96 -16.44
CA GLY A 241 -1.83 -10.93 -15.74
C GLY A 241 -3.22 -10.38 -15.41
N TRP A 242 -3.30 -9.11 -15.01
CA TRP A 242 -4.56 -8.42 -14.77
C TRP A 242 -5.43 -8.36 -16.05
N LEU A 243 -4.82 -8.01 -17.19
CA LEU A 243 -5.49 -7.98 -18.49
C LEU A 243 -5.82 -9.39 -18.99
N ALA A 244 -4.95 -10.37 -18.76
CA ALA A 244 -5.19 -11.76 -19.14
C ALA A 244 -6.44 -12.33 -18.46
N GLU A 245 -6.62 -12.07 -17.16
CA GLU A 245 -7.82 -12.49 -16.44
C GLU A 245 -9.07 -11.74 -16.92
N ARG A 246 -8.94 -10.43 -17.26
CA ARG A 246 -10.03 -9.64 -17.84
C ARG A 246 -10.50 -10.20 -19.17
N TRP A 247 -9.58 -10.63 -20.02
CA TRP A 247 -9.86 -11.12 -21.37
C TRP A 247 -10.07 -12.64 -21.45
N GLY A 248 -9.88 -13.36 -20.34
CA GLY A 248 -10.02 -14.81 -20.30
C GLY A 248 -9.00 -15.55 -21.16
N VAL A 249 -7.73 -15.08 -21.13
CA VAL A 249 -6.63 -15.63 -21.94
C VAL A 249 -5.52 -16.17 -21.07
N THR A 250 -4.67 -17.03 -21.65
CA THR A 250 -3.55 -17.68 -20.96
C THR A 250 -2.29 -16.81 -20.99
N PHE A 251 -1.30 -17.23 -20.20
CA PHE A 251 0.04 -16.62 -20.19
C PHE A 251 0.70 -16.65 -21.57
N GLU A 252 0.57 -17.74 -22.31
CA GLU A 252 1.18 -17.96 -23.64
C GLU A 252 0.53 -17.11 -24.72
N GLU A 253 -0.75 -16.78 -24.56
CA GLU A 253 -1.49 -15.95 -25.52
C GLU A 253 -1.21 -14.46 -25.33
N MET A 254 -0.78 -14.04 -24.11
CA MET A 254 -0.52 -12.63 -23.80
C MET A 254 0.82 -12.16 -24.37
N VAL A 255 0.81 -11.01 -25.01
CA VAL A 255 2.01 -10.28 -25.43
C VAL A 255 2.07 -8.96 -24.69
N ALA A 256 3.14 -8.74 -23.93
CA ALA A 256 3.40 -7.53 -23.19
C ALA A 256 4.75 -6.94 -23.59
N ARG A 257 4.75 -5.70 -24.07
CA ARG A 257 5.96 -4.98 -24.50
C ARG A 257 6.13 -3.71 -23.67
N GLU A 258 7.35 -3.44 -23.26
CA GLU A 258 7.74 -2.20 -22.62
C GLU A 258 8.36 -1.27 -23.67
N GLU A 259 7.64 -0.21 -24.05
CA GLU A 259 8.05 0.74 -25.10
C GLU A 259 8.93 1.85 -24.55
N LYS A 260 8.61 2.32 -23.31
CA LYS A 260 9.40 3.29 -22.56
C LYS A 260 9.68 2.73 -21.18
N CYS A 261 10.85 3.09 -20.62
CA CYS A 261 11.26 2.63 -19.29
C CYS A 261 12.12 3.66 -18.58
N ILE A 262 11.82 3.92 -17.32
CA ILE A 262 12.60 4.78 -16.42
C ILE A 262 14.06 4.30 -16.33
N ALA A 263 14.29 2.99 -16.33
CA ALA A 263 15.65 2.41 -16.30
C ALA A 263 16.45 2.75 -17.57
N LYS A 264 15.79 2.95 -18.70
CA LYS A 264 16.38 3.37 -19.97
C LYS A 264 16.66 4.88 -20.03
N GLY A 265 16.00 5.68 -19.15
CA GLY A 265 16.11 7.14 -19.12
C GLY A 265 14.83 7.85 -19.54
N ASP A 266 13.75 7.14 -19.82
CA ASP A 266 12.44 7.74 -20.10
C ASP A 266 11.84 8.32 -18.80
N GLU A 267 10.90 9.26 -18.94
CA GLU A 267 10.22 9.91 -17.82
C GLU A 267 9.29 8.94 -17.07
N TYR A 268 8.71 7.97 -17.79
CA TYR A 268 7.79 6.94 -17.28
C TYR A 268 8.01 5.62 -18.01
N CYS A 269 7.47 4.55 -17.45
CA CYS A 269 7.36 3.28 -18.15
C CYS A 269 6.04 3.22 -18.93
N GLU A 270 6.07 2.81 -20.20
CA GLU A 270 4.88 2.60 -21.02
C GLU A 270 4.84 1.16 -21.51
N TYR A 271 3.71 0.51 -21.25
CA TYR A 271 3.48 -0.88 -21.59
C TYR A 271 2.36 -0.99 -22.60
N LYS A 272 2.56 -1.81 -23.64
CA LYS A 272 1.54 -2.20 -24.61
C LYS A 272 1.24 -3.67 -24.49
N PHE A 273 -0.03 -4.00 -24.50
CA PHE A 273 -0.55 -5.35 -24.37
C PHE A 273 -1.41 -5.71 -25.56
N SER A 274 -1.27 -6.94 -26.04
CA SER A 274 -2.07 -7.49 -27.13
C SER A 274 -2.05 -9.02 -27.06
N LEU A 275 -2.81 -9.68 -27.90
CA LEU A 275 -2.72 -11.12 -28.03
C LEU A 275 -1.69 -11.56 -29.07
N ARG A 276 -1.11 -12.74 -28.85
CA ARG A 276 -0.30 -13.42 -29.85
C ARG A 276 -1.20 -13.80 -31.04
N ARG A 277 -0.85 -13.33 -32.21
CA ARG A 277 -1.54 -13.77 -33.43
C ARG A 277 -1.34 -15.28 -33.59
N ARG A 278 -2.43 -16.03 -33.66
CA ARG A 278 -2.37 -17.44 -34.07
C ARG A 278 -1.91 -17.45 -35.54
N LYS A 279 -0.84 -18.19 -35.84
CA LYS A 279 -0.40 -18.46 -37.19
C LYS A 279 -1.35 -19.43 -37.86
#